data_038124ec2ebf8143eba2d6c6698ede12
#
_entry.id   038124ec2ebf8143eba2d6c6698ede12
#
_cell.length_a   1.000
_cell.length_b   1.000
_cell.length_c   1.000
_cell.angle_alpha   90.00
_cell.angle_beta   90.00
_cell.angle_gamma   90.00
#
_symmetry.space_group_name_H-M   'P 1'
#
loop_
_entity.id
_entity.type
_entity.pdbx_description
1 polymer ?
#
loop_
_entity_poly.entity_id
_entity_poly.type
_entity_poly.pdbx_seq_one_letter_code
_entity_poly.pdbx_strand_id
1 'polypeptide(L)'
;MHLPLYLPFTFIAVFLMPLTLQGASFVPKDDAVIATSNTKLKASLSVEEIKNLLDNSQFSGQSERLQGVLKTHLVKLYQQNPTSEVSYLYARILQKEHLFEQAINIAKEAIDDDPNHVNSHLLLANIFMTQGRFEAATKHCISLIGLVSTLTASTCVLDIQSQHKNVQQSYQSLLKIVDNKETNLSTQHVLSEMSYRMGHYKKALSHINHIKLSNMPVSLVVLWADIQLRLNNSEHIINSLSTLVDDNTNLEDALLLRLAIAEKDLKTHGQKWQKMMAERVSLREIRQDTFHASDLAKYYINIQPNPDKALYWANINWQQAKMSMDQQLLKDAQAMLRGKL
;
A
#
# COMPACT_ATOMS: atom_id res chain seq x y z
N MET A 1 74.28 55.74 13.23
CA MET A 1 72.87 55.91 13.41
C MET A 1 72.18 55.19 12.23
N HIS A 2 71.84 53.93 12.39
CA HIS A 2 71.11 53.17 11.37
C HIS A 2 69.67 52.87 11.88
N LEU A 3 68.68 53.41 11.20
CA LEU A 3 67.27 53.05 11.39
C LEU A 3 66.95 51.78 10.57
N PRO A 4 66.23 50.79 11.13
CA PRO A 4 65.71 49.73 10.32
C PRO A 4 64.30 50.07 9.76
N LEU A 5 64.16 49.81 8.46
CA LEU A 5 62.92 49.88 7.76
C LEU A 5 62.03 48.63 8.12
N TYR A 6 60.86 48.86 8.70
CA TYR A 6 59.83 47.82 8.86
C TYR A 6 58.89 47.84 7.67
N LEU A 7 58.86 46.73 6.86
CA LEU A 7 57.82 46.45 5.88
C LEU A 7 56.65 45.76 6.59
N PRO A 8 55.41 46.15 6.38
CA PRO A 8 54.25 45.39 6.86
C PRO A 8 53.93 44.26 5.90
N PHE A 9 53.95 43.00 6.40
CA PHE A 9 53.42 41.83 5.73
C PHE A 9 51.88 41.88 5.78
N THR A 10 51.22 42.15 4.64
CA THR A 10 49.77 42.01 4.48
C THR A 10 49.46 40.54 4.23
N PHE A 11 48.87 39.87 5.21
CA PHE A 11 48.27 38.54 5.03
C PHE A 11 46.96 38.67 4.24
N ILE A 12 46.93 38.21 2.99
CA ILE A 12 45.70 38.01 2.22
C ILE A 12 45.17 36.66 2.61
N ALA A 13 44.11 36.66 3.46
CA ALA A 13 43.34 35.48 3.77
C ALA A 13 42.42 35.15 2.54
N VAL A 14 42.81 34.15 1.76
CA VAL A 14 41.97 33.60 0.71
C VAL A 14 40.90 32.75 1.38
N PHE A 15 39.66 33.27 1.45
CA PHE A 15 38.50 32.51 1.84
C PHE A 15 38.13 31.54 0.71
N LEU A 16 38.52 30.27 0.82
CA LEU A 16 37.98 29.19 0.04
C LEU A 16 36.56 28.90 0.49
N MET A 17 35.56 29.54 -0.16
CA MET A 17 34.17 29.09 -0.04
C MET A 17 34.06 27.69 -0.66
N PRO A 18 33.52 26.70 0.06
CA PRO A 18 33.17 25.44 -0.55
C PRO A 18 32.05 25.71 -1.58
N LEU A 19 32.36 25.54 -2.85
CA LEU A 19 31.36 25.41 -3.91
C LEU A 19 30.57 24.13 -3.64
N THR A 20 29.43 24.26 -2.96
CA THR A 20 28.41 23.19 -2.95
C THR A 20 27.90 23.10 -4.38
N LEU A 21 28.41 22.13 -5.13
CA LEU A 21 27.74 21.68 -6.36
C LEU A 21 26.38 21.14 -5.94
N GLN A 22 25.38 22.01 -5.94
CA GLN A 22 23.99 21.55 -5.99
C GLN A 22 23.80 21.00 -7.42
N GLY A 23 23.92 19.67 -7.53
CA GLY A 23 23.54 18.99 -8.76
C GLY A 23 22.06 19.31 -9.05
N ALA A 24 21.81 20.11 -10.08
CA ALA A 24 20.43 20.31 -10.54
C ALA A 24 19.85 18.94 -10.88
N SER A 25 18.66 18.65 -10.36
CA SER A 25 17.92 17.43 -10.69
C SER A 25 17.77 17.34 -12.20
N PHE A 26 18.20 16.21 -12.79
CA PHE A 26 18.01 15.99 -14.22
C PHE A 26 16.50 15.94 -14.51
N VAL A 27 16.00 16.89 -15.25
CA VAL A 27 14.63 16.89 -15.78
C VAL A 27 14.72 16.49 -17.24
N PRO A 28 14.26 15.29 -17.64
CA PRO A 28 14.24 14.88 -19.03
C PRO A 28 13.29 15.79 -19.83
N LYS A 29 13.55 15.95 -21.14
CA LYS A 29 12.58 16.59 -22.05
C LYS A 29 11.32 15.73 -22.14
N ASP A 30 10.19 16.33 -22.50
CA ASP A 30 8.88 15.66 -22.55
C ASP A 30 8.85 14.43 -23.48
N ASP A 31 9.70 14.41 -24.51
CA ASP A 31 9.85 13.31 -25.46
C ASP A 31 11.05 12.38 -25.18
N ALA A 32 11.77 12.59 -24.08
CA ALA A 32 12.94 11.80 -23.76
C ALA A 32 12.57 10.39 -23.33
N VAL A 33 13.13 9.38 -23.98
CA VAL A 33 13.03 7.98 -23.57
C VAL A 33 13.98 7.76 -22.39
N ILE A 34 13.46 7.79 -21.17
CA ILE A 34 14.23 7.63 -19.92
C ILE A 34 14.38 6.17 -19.48
N ALA A 35 13.53 5.27 -20.03
CA ALA A 35 13.63 3.83 -19.81
C ALA A 35 13.01 3.08 -21.00
N THR A 36 13.56 1.92 -21.34
CA THR A 36 12.98 0.99 -22.31
C THR A 36 12.71 -0.34 -21.61
N SER A 37 11.56 -0.96 -21.89
CA SER A 37 11.25 -2.31 -21.43
C SER A 37 11.46 -3.31 -22.56
N ASN A 38 12.22 -4.37 -22.30
CA ASN A 38 12.38 -5.50 -23.23
C ASN A 38 11.16 -6.45 -23.22
N THR A 39 10.13 -6.16 -22.44
CA THR A 39 8.92 -6.97 -22.40
C THR A 39 8.13 -6.70 -23.68
N LYS A 40 8.19 -7.63 -24.63
CA LYS A 40 7.33 -7.62 -25.82
C LYS A 40 5.90 -7.94 -25.36
N LEU A 41 5.14 -6.93 -25.01
CA LEU A 41 3.70 -7.07 -24.87
C LEU A 41 3.07 -7.12 -26.25
N LYS A 42 1.99 -7.89 -26.40
CA LYS A 42 1.20 -7.88 -27.63
C LYS A 42 0.76 -6.44 -27.93
N ALA A 43 0.71 -6.07 -29.21
CA ALA A 43 0.28 -4.74 -29.66
C ALA A 43 -1.17 -4.41 -29.22
N SER A 44 -1.99 -5.43 -28.96
CA SER A 44 -3.33 -5.32 -28.38
C SER A 44 -3.55 -6.46 -27.38
N LEU A 45 -4.10 -6.11 -26.21
CA LEU A 45 -4.57 -7.05 -25.20
C LEU A 45 -6.09 -7.11 -25.26
N SER A 46 -6.67 -8.29 -25.17
CA SER A 46 -8.11 -8.46 -24.97
C SER A 46 -8.51 -8.06 -23.55
N VAL A 47 -9.78 -7.78 -23.31
CA VAL A 47 -10.32 -7.44 -21.99
C VAL A 47 -10.04 -8.57 -20.99
N GLU A 48 -10.18 -9.84 -21.41
CA GLU A 48 -9.90 -11.00 -20.57
C GLU A 48 -8.41 -11.12 -20.21
N GLU A 49 -7.50 -10.86 -21.17
CA GLU A 49 -6.06 -10.84 -20.89
C GLU A 49 -5.70 -9.73 -19.89
N ILE A 50 -6.30 -8.55 -20.03
CA ILE A 50 -6.09 -7.43 -19.10
C ILE A 50 -6.60 -7.80 -17.70
N LYS A 51 -7.79 -8.40 -17.61
CA LYS A 51 -8.37 -8.87 -16.36
C LYS A 51 -7.45 -9.86 -15.65
N ASN A 52 -7.00 -10.89 -16.35
CA ASN A 52 -6.09 -11.90 -15.82
C ASN A 52 -4.76 -11.29 -15.33
N LEU A 53 -4.21 -10.32 -16.07
CA LEU A 53 -2.99 -9.63 -15.68
C LEU A 53 -3.21 -8.75 -14.43
N LEU A 54 -4.36 -8.06 -14.33
CA LEU A 54 -4.73 -7.29 -13.15
C LEU A 54 -4.97 -8.18 -11.92
N ASP A 55 -5.61 -9.32 -12.11
CA ASP A 55 -5.83 -10.27 -11.02
C ASP A 55 -4.51 -10.87 -10.53
N ASN A 56 -3.58 -11.18 -11.42
CA ASN A 56 -2.24 -11.61 -11.06
C ASN A 56 -1.41 -10.50 -10.40
N SER A 57 -1.66 -9.23 -10.74
CA SER A 57 -0.92 -8.09 -10.18
C SER A 57 -1.18 -7.82 -8.69
N GLN A 58 -2.11 -8.55 -8.05
CA GLN A 58 -2.30 -8.47 -6.58
C GLN A 58 -1.27 -9.33 -5.82
N PHE A 59 -0.52 -10.20 -6.50
CA PHE A 59 0.48 -11.05 -5.88
C PHE A 59 1.86 -10.40 -5.93
N SER A 60 2.74 -10.76 -4.98
CA SER A 60 4.07 -10.18 -4.83
C SER A 60 4.91 -10.29 -6.10
N GLY A 61 5.65 -9.23 -6.41
CA GLY A 61 6.53 -9.14 -7.57
C GLY A 61 5.85 -8.89 -8.91
N GLN A 62 4.51 -8.84 -8.95
CA GLN A 62 3.73 -8.65 -10.18
C GLN A 62 3.11 -7.26 -10.31
N SER A 63 3.12 -6.45 -9.23
CA SER A 63 2.23 -5.29 -9.10
C SER A 63 2.63 -4.07 -9.92
N GLU A 64 3.93 -3.76 -10.08
CA GLU A 64 4.36 -2.49 -10.70
C GLU A 64 4.71 -2.64 -12.18
N ARG A 65 5.15 -3.82 -12.59
CA ARG A 65 5.78 -4.05 -13.90
C ARG A 65 4.86 -3.84 -15.10
N LEU A 66 3.56 -4.05 -14.93
CA LEU A 66 2.57 -4.00 -16.00
C LEU A 66 1.57 -2.85 -15.89
N GLN A 67 1.56 -2.12 -14.77
CA GLN A 67 0.51 -1.13 -14.48
C GLN A 67 0.38 -0.05 -15.55
N GLY A 68 1.49 0.56 -15.97
CA GLY A 68 1.47 1.61 -17.00
C GLY A 68 0.97 1.12 -18.35
N VAL A 69 1.35 -0.11 -18.73
CA VAL A 69 0.92 -0.73 -19.98
C VAL A 69 -0.57 -1.08 -19.94
N LEU A 70 -1.03 -1.70 -18.84
CA LEU A 70 -2.45 -2.03 -18.65
C LEU A 70 -3.31 -0.77 -18.66
N LYS A 71 -2.84 0.31 -18.00
CA LYS A 71 -3.52 1.59 -18.03
C LYS A 71 -3.67 2.14 -19.46
N THR A 72 -2.59 2.12 -20.24
CA THR A 72 -2.62 2.61 -21.63
C THR A 72 -3.63 1.84 -22.47
N HIS A 73 -3.65 0.51 -22.35
CA HIS A 73 -4.63 -0.32 -23.08
C HIS A 73 -6.07 -0.06 -22.61
N LEU A 74 -6.29 0.06 -21.29
CA LEU A 74 -7.63 0.31 -20.74
C LEU A 74 -8.16 1.69 -21.08
N VAL A 75 -7.34 2.73 -21.04
CA VAL A 75 -7.73 4.07 -21.50
C VAL A 75 -8.21 4.02 -22.94
N LYS A 76 -7.48 3.35 -23.83
CA LYS A 76 -7.86 3.21 -25.25
C LYS A 76 -9.17 2.42 -25.40
N LEU A 77 -9.31 1.28 -24.70
CA LEU A 77 -10.54 0.48 -24.75
C LEU A 77 -11.74 1.25 -24.21
N TYR A 78 -11.55 1.94 -23.09
CA TYR A 78 -12.61 2.77 -22.48
C TYR A 78 -13.07 3.90 -23.42
N GLN A 79 -12.13 4.57 -24.12
CA GLN A 79 -12.49 5.61 -25.09
C GLN A 79 -13.20 5.08 -26.33
N GLN A 80 -12.94 3.82 -26.72
CA GLN A 80 -13.53 3.21 -27.91
C GLN A 80 -14.87 2.52 -27.64
N ASN A 81 -14.97 1.81 -26.52
CA ASN A 81 -16.15 1.03 -26.15
C ASN A 81 -16.23 0.81 -24.62
N PRO A 82 -16.80 1.73 -23.86
CA PRO A 82 -16.89 1.69 -22.41
C PRO A 82 -17.98 0.71 -21.94
N THR A 83 -17.71 -0.60 -22.04
CA THR A 83 -18.57 -1.61 -21.42
C THR A 83 -18.38 -1.62 -19.91
N SER A 84 -19.35 -2.17 -19.14
CA SER A 84 -19.27 -2.30 -17.67
C SER A 84 -17.97 -2.95 -17.20
N GLU A 85 -17.51 -4.01 -17.87
CA GLU A 85 -16.25 -4.68 -17.51
C GLU A 85 -15.03 -3.79 -17.81
N VAL A 86 -15.00 -3.09 -18.96
CA VAL A 86 -13.89 -2.17 -19.31
C VAL A 86 -13.82 -1.01 -18.31
N SER A 87 -14.96 -0.41 -17.99
CA SER A 87 -15.07 0.68 -17.00
C SER A 87 -14.62 0.20 -15.61
N TYR A 88 -15.06 -0.98 -15.19
CA TYR A 88 -14.60 -1.59 -13.92
C TYR A 88 -13.08 -1.80 -13.88
N LEU A 89 -12.50 -2.40 -14.92
CA LEU A 89 -11.06 -2.66 -14.96
C LEU A 89 -10.26 -1.35 -14.97
N TYR A 90 -10.75 -0.33 -15.66
CA TYR A 90 -10.12 0.99 -15.65
C TYR A 90 -10.23 1.65 -14.26
N ALA A 91 -11.39 1.57 -13.61
CA ALA A 91 -11.57 2.06 -12.25
C ALA A 91 -10.65 1.35 -11.23
N ARG A 92 -10.38 0.05 -11.39
CA ARG A 92 -9.39 -0.69 -10.56
C ARG A 92 -7.98 -0.12 -10.68
N ILE A 93 -7.53 0.25 -11.89
CA ILE A 93 -6.21 0.89 -12.06
C ILE A 93 -6.19 2.26 -11.40
N LEU A 94 -7.23 3.07 -11.58
CA LEU A 94 -7.35 4.37 -10.93
C LEU A 94 -7.35 4.26 -9.41
N GLN A 95 -8.06 3.26 -8.85
CA GLN A 95 -8.02 2.97 -7.42
C GLN A 95 -6.61 2.62 -6.95
N LYS A 96 -5.89 1.78 -7.69
CA LYS A 96 -4.51 1.38 -7.37
C LYS A 96 -3.54 2.57 -7.41
N GLU A 97 -3.83 3.57 -8.24
CA GLU A 97 -3.11 4.85 -8.31
C GLU A 97 -3.64 5.88 -7.28
N HIS A 98 -4.51 5.49 -6.36
CA HIS A 98 -5.16 6.36 -5.37
C HIS A 98 -5.95 7.53 -5.97
N LEU A 99 -6.32 7.46 -7.24
CA LEU A 99 -7.17 8.43 -7.93
C LEU A 99 -8.65 8.13 -7.64
N PHE A 100 -9.00 8.12 -6.34
CA PHE A 100 -10.28 7.59 -5.84
C PHE A 100 -11.52 8.25 -6.46
N GLU A 101 -11.55 9.58 -6.60
CA GLU A 101 -12.72 10.25 -7.17
C GLU A 101 -12.92 9.89 -8.65
N GLN A 102 -11.83 9.75 -9.41
CA GLN A 102 -11.91 9.29 -10.80
C GLN A 102 -12.37 7.83 -10.84
N ALA A 103 -11.80 6.96 -10.00
CA ALA A 103 -12.20 5.56 -9.90
C ALA A 103 -13.69 5.41 -9.54
N ILE A 104 -14.21 6.24 -8.62
CA ILE A 104 -15.62 6.25 -8.25
C ILE A 104 -16.52 6.61 -9.45
N ASN A 105 -16.16 7.65 -10.21
CA ASN A 105 -16.97 8.09 -11.34
C ASN A 105 -17.02 6.99 -12.42
N ILE A 106 -15.86 6.44 -12.79
CA ILE A 106 -15.80 5.37 -13.80
C ILE A 106 -16.50 4.08 -13.33
N ALA A 107 -16.36 3.71 -12.04
CA ALA A 107 -17.06 2.54 -11.51
C ALA A 107 -18.58 2.73 -11.44
N LYS A 108 -19.06 3.96 -11.27
CA LYS A 108 -20.51 4.27 -11.37
C LYS A 108 -21.03 4.12 -12.79
N GLU A 109 -20.29 4.58 -13.79
CA GLU A 109 -20.64 4.36 -15.19
C GLU A 109 -20.80 2.86 -15.52
N ALA A 110 -19.93 2.00 -14.93
CA ALA A 110 -20.08 0.55 -15.07
C ALA A 110 -21.39 0.02 -14.48
N ILE A 111 -21.88 0.62 -13.38
CA ILE A 111 -23.16 0.25 -12.74
C ILE A 111 -24.36 0.85 -13.51
N ASP A 112 -24.20 2.04 -14.09
CA ASP A 112 -25.24 2.66 -14.92
C ASP A 112 -25.50 1.82 -16.18
N ASP A 113 -24.45 1.19 -16.76
CA ASP A 113 -24.54 0.26 -17.89
C ASP A 113 -25.07 -1.12 -17.47
N ASP A 114 -24.56 -1.69 -16.36
CA ASP A 114 -25.04 -2.93 -15.75
C ASP A 114 -25.25 -2.77 -14.23
N PRO A 115 -26.49 -2.51 -13.78
CA PRO A 115 -26.80 -2.36 -12.35
C PRO A 115 -26.50 -3.59 -11.49
N ASN A 116 -26.28 -4.75 -12.08
CA ASN A 116 -25.92 -6.00 -11.40
C ASN A 116 -24.43 -6.31 -11.45
N HIS A 117 -23.60 -5.38 -11.92
CA HIS A 117 -22.16 -5.59 -12.04
C HIS A 117 -21.48 -5.72 -10.68
N VAL A 118 -21.40 -6.94 -10.16
CA VAL A 118 -20.91 -7.30 -8.81
C VAL A 118 -19.57 -6.65 -8.49
N ASN A 119 -18.62 -6.73 -9.42
CA ASN A 119 -17.25 -6.27 -9.19
C ASN A 119 -17.18 -4.74 -9.01
N SER A 120 -18.01 -3.97 -9.71
CA SER A 120 -18.09 -2.52 -9.54
C SER A 120 -18.70 -2.14 -8.19
N HIS A 121 -19.71 -2.87 -7.72
CA HIS A 121 -20.24 -2.66 -6.38
C HIS A 121 -19.20 -2.96 -5.29
N LEU A 122 -18.45 -4.07 -5.40
CA LEU A 122 -17.37 -4.40 -4.46
C LEU A 122 -16.25 -3.35 -4.48
N LEU A 123 -15.87 -2.88 -5.67
CA LEU A 123 -14.86 -1.83 -5.84
C LEU A 123 -15.29 -0.52 -5.17
N LEU A 124 -16.52 -0.06 -5.42
CA LEU A 124 -17.07 1.15 -4.82
C LEU A 124 -17.20 1.01 -3.29
N ALA A 125 -17.65 -0.15 -2.80
CA ALA A 125 -17.71 -0.43 -1.37
C ALA A 125 -16.33 -0.29 -0.73
N ASN A 126 -15.29 -0.85 -1.35
CA ASN A 126 -13.91 -0.76 -0.86
C ASN A 126 -13.38 0.68 -0.89
N ILE A 127 -13.55 1.41 -2.00
CA ILE A 127 -13.08 2.81 -2.10
C ILE A 127 -13.77 3.69 -1.06
N PHE A 128 -15.11 3.61 -0.94
CA PHE A 128 -15.85 4.38 0.04
C PHE A 128 -15.49 4.02 1.48
N MET A 129 -15.26 2.74 1.78
CA MET A 129 -14.77 2.30 3.09
C MET A 129 -13.41 2.91 3.39
N THR A 130 -12.47 2.85 2.44
CA THR A 130 -11.13 3.44 2.58
C THR A 130 -11.20 4.94 2.85
N GLN A 131 -12.11 5.66 2.20
CA GLN A 131 -12.33 7.09 2.41
C GLN A 131 -13.13 7.42 3.70
N GLY A 132 -13.60 6.43 4.47
CA GLY A 132 -14.45 6.61 5.64
C GLY A 132 -15.91 6.98 5.32
N ARG A 133 -16.35 6.82 4.07
CA ARG A 133 -17.71 7.04 3.59
C ARG A 133 -18.56 5.79 3.80
N PHE A 134 -18.66 5.34 5.06
CA PHE A 134 -19.18 4.02 5.43
C PHE A 134 -20.63 3.78 5.02
N GLU A 135 -21.47 4.80 5.01
CA GLU A 135 -22.86 4.67 4.56
C GLU A 135 -22.94 4.38 3.05
N ALA A 136 -22.15 5.09 2.24
CA ALA A 136 -22.06 4.85 0.82
C ALA A 136 -21.50 3.45 0.52
N ALA A 137 -20.43 3.05 1.24
CA ALA A 137 -19.87 1.71 1.14
C ALA A 137 -20.92 0.62 1.44
N THR A 138 -21.67 0.79 2.54
CA THR A 138 -22.73 -0.17 2.95
C THR A 138 -23.82 -0.30 1.89
N LYS A 139 -24.23 0.78 1.22
CA LYS A 139 -25.22 0.72 0.14
C LYS A 139 -24.78 -0.21 -0.99
N HIS A 140 -23.51 -0.13 -1.40
CA HIS A 140 -22.98 -1.02 -2.44
C HIS A 140 -22.90 -2.48 -2.00
N CYS A 141 -22.57 -2.76 -0.72
CA CYS A 141 -22.65 -4.13 -0.20
C CYS A 141 -24.10 -4.66 -0.15
N ILE A 142 -25.09 -3.82 0.16
CA ILE A 142 -26.51 -4.21 0.16
C ILE A 142 -26.96 -4.53 -1.27
N SER A 143 -26.51 -3.79 -2.28
CA SER A 143 -26.81 -4.07 -3.68
C SER A 143 -26.34 -5.45 -4.17
N LEU A 144 -25.42 -6.09 -3.41
CA LEU A 144 -24.95 -7.45 -3.72
C LEU A 144 -25.93 -8.56 -3.27
N ILE A 145 -26.94 -8.23 -2.47
CA ILE A 145 -27.92 -9.22 -1.98
C ILE A 145 -28.71 -9.78 -3.16
N GLY A 146 -28.68 -11.10 -3.30
CA GLY A 146 -29.26 -11.82 -4.43
C GLY A 146 -28.34 -11.97 -5.65
N LEU A 147 -27.24 -11.21 -5.73
CA LEU A 147 -26.26 -11.33 -6.82
C LEU A 147 -25.09 -12.23 -6.45
N VAL A 148 -24.75 -12.32 -5.16
CA VAL A 148 -23.65 -13.15 -4.65
C VAL A 148 -24.11 -14.03 -3.49
N SER A 149 -23.24 -14.91 -3.00
CA SER A 149 -23.54 -15.71 -1.81
C SER A 149 -23.81 -14.82 -0.59
N THR A 150 -24.69 -15.29 0.31
CA THR A 150 -24.96 -14.62 1.60
C THR A 150 -23.66 -14.35 2.37
N LEU A 151 -22.70 -15.27 2.32
CA LEU A 151 -21.38 -15.09 2.95
C LEU A 151 -20.64 -13.88 2.37
N THR A 152 -20.58 -13.75 1.05
CA THR A 152 -19.89 -12.62 0.39
C THR A 152 -20.55 -11.29 0.74
N ALA A 153 -21.87 -11.16 0.62
CA ALA A 153 -22.60 -9.93 0.94
C ALA A 153 -22.44 -9.57 2.43
N SER A 154 -22.54 -10.55 3.33
CA SER A 154 -22.39 -10.34 4.77
C SER A 154 -20.94 -9.97 5.14
N THR A 155 -19.94 -10.59 4.52
CA THR A 155 -18.54 -10.23 4.72
C THR A 155 -18.32 -8.75 4.37
N CYS A 156 -18.81 -8.30 3.22
CA CYS A 156 -18.72 -6.90 2.79
C CYS A 156 -19.33 -5.94 3.84
N VAL A 157 -20.56 -6.19 4.28
CA VAL A 157 -21.26 -5.32 5.26
C VAL A 157 -20.56 -5.33 6.61
N LEU A 158 -20.19 -6.52 7.12
CA LEU A 158 -19.60 -6.66 8.44
C LEU A 158 -18.16 -6.12 8.49
N ASP A 159 -17.41 -6.18 7.38
CA ASP A 159 -16.12 -5.54 7.29
C ASP A 159 -16.26 -4.02 7.45
N ILE A 160 -17.14 -3.37 6.69
CA ILE A 160 -17.39 -1.94 6.81
C ILE A 160 -17.85 -1.57 8.23
N GLN A 161 -18.77 -2.34 8.81
CA GLN A 161 -19.24 -2.08 10.17
C GLN A 161 -18.10 -2.19 11.19
N SER A 162 -17.18 -3.11 10.99
CA SER A 162 -16.03 -3.29 11.87
C SER A 162 -15.09 -2.10 11.89
N GLN A 163 -15.04 -1.28 10.83
CA GLN A 163 -14.14 -0.12 10.74
C GLN A 163 -14.60 1.06 11.60
N HIS A 164 -15.90 1.22 11.83
CA HIS A 164 -16.46 2.42 12.50
C HIS A 164 -17.43 2.10 13.65
N LYS A 165 -17.75 0.82 13.88
CA LYS A 165 -18.60 0.35 14.96
C LYS A 165 -17.82 -0.62 15.87
N ASN A 166 -18.52 -1.56 16.46
CA ASN A 166 -17.93 -2.55 17.36
C ASN A 166 -17.33 -3.72 16.55
N VAL A 167 -15.99 -3.75 16.43
CA VAL A 167 -15.26 -4.82 15.74
C VAL A 167 -15.55 -6.21 16.33
N GLN A 168 -15.68 -6.33 17.66
CA GLN A 168 -15.99 -7.59 18.33
C GLN A 168 -17.35 -8.14 17.90
N GLN A 169 -18.35 -7.28 17.82
CA GLN A 169 -19.70 -7.67 17.40
C GLN A 169 -19.72 -8.11 15.92
N SER A 170 -19.06 -7.34 15.03
CA SER A 170 -18.94 -7.67 13.61
C SER A 170 -18.22 -9.02 13.42
N TYR A 171 -17.13 -9.23 14.15
CA TYR A 171 -16.39 -10.49 14.14
C TYR A 171 -17.26 -11.68 14.55
N GLN A 172 -17.98 -11.58 15.69
CA GLN A 172 -18.86 -12.66 16.15
C GLN A 172 -20.01 -12.94 15.18
N SER A 173 -20.57 -11.89 14.59
CA SER A 173 -21.61 -12.03 13.57
C SER A 173 -21.12 -12.76 12.33
N LEU A 174 -19.91 -12.43 11.86
CA LEU A 174 -19.31 -13.09 10.70
C LEU A 174 -18.98 -14.57 10.99
N LEU A 175 -18.45 -14.86 12.20
CA LEU A 175 -18.19 -16.24 12.61
C LEU A 175 -19.45 -17.12 12.59
N LYS A 176 -20.60 -16.60 13.05
CA LYS A 176 -21.87 -17.33 13.01
C LYS A 176 -22.33 -17.67 11.60
N ILE A 177 -21.99 -16.83 10.60
CA ILE A 177 -22.33 -17.06 9.20
C ILE A 177 -21.38 -18.10 8.58
N VAL A 178 -20.13 -18.10 9.01
CA VAL A 178 -19.08 -19.04 8.55
C VAL A 178 -19.27 -20.44 9.13
N ASP A 179 -19.96 -20.56 10.29
CA ASP A 179 -20.11 -21.83 10.99
C ASP A 179 -20.61 -22.95 10.04
N ASN A 180 -19.80 -23.99 9.90
CA ASN A 180 -20.01 -25.15 9.04
C ASN A 180 -20.07 -24.89 7.51
N LYS A 181 -19.55 -23.78 7.01
CA LYS A 181 -19.46 -23.48 5.57
C LYS A 181 -18.01 -23.32 5.12
N GLU A 182 -17.74 -23.69 3.87
CA GLU A 182 -16.48 -23.33 3.25
C GLU A 182 -16.30 -21.81 3.21
N THR A 183 -15.15 -21.34 3.69
CA THR A 183 -14.81 -19.92 3.67
C THR A 183 -13.98 -19.59 2.43
N ASN A 184 -14.23 -18.41 1.87
CA ASN A 184 -13.37 -17.86 0.81
C ASN A 184 -12.23 -17.01 1.40
N LEU A 185 -11.22 -16.73 0.57
CA LEU A 185 -10.04 -15.96 0.95
C LEU A 185 -10.39 -14.58 1.51
N SER A 186 -11.37 -13.88 0.94
CA SER A 186 -11.80 -12.56 1.40
C SER A 186 -12.38 -12.61 2.82
N THR A 187 -13.22 -13.60 3.12
CA THR A 187 -13.77 -13.78 4.46
C THR A 187 -12.69 -14.11 5.50
N GLN A 188 -11.72 -14.96 5.12
CA GLN A 188 -10.58 -15.28 5.99
C GLN A 188 -9.71 -14.06 6.26
N HIS A 189 -9.46 -13.22 5.24
CA HIS A 189 -8.75 -11.96 5.38
C HIS A 189 -9.46 -11.04 6.38
N VAL A 190 -10.76 -10.81 6.19
CA VAL A 190 -11.57 -9.93 7.06
C VAL A 190 -11.59 -10.43 8.50
N LEU A 191 -11.78 -11.74 8.73
CA LEU A 191 -11.73 -12.34 10.07
C LEU A 191 -10.35 -12.20 10.73
N SER A 192 -9.29 -12.38 9.94
CA SER A 192 -7.90 -12.19 10.39
C SER A 192 -7.65 -10.73 10.79
N GLU A 193 -8.04 -9.78 9.95
CA GLU A 193 -7.88 -8.35 10.22
C GLU A 193 -8.67 -7.91 11.46
N MET A 194 -9.94 -8.30 11.59
CA MET A 194 -10.74 -8.01 12.78
C MET A 194 -10.07 -8.56 14.05
N SER A 195 -9.57 -9.80 14.00
CA SER A 195 -8.85 -10.42 15.12
C SER A 195 -7.57 -9.69 15.48
N TYR A 196 -6.81 -9.25 14.45
CA TYR A 196 -5.59 -8.44 14.60
C TYR A 196 -5.89 -7.12 15.33
N ARG A 197 -6.92 -6.40 14.89
CA ARG A 197 -7.32 -5.10 15.46
C ARG A 197 -7.80 -5.23 16.92
N MET A 198 -8.33 -6.39 17.30
CA MET A 198 -8.68 -6.71 18.68
C MET A 198 -7.48 -7.15 19.54
N GLY A 199 -6.27 -7.23 18.99
CA GLY A 199 -5.08 -7.74 19.68
C GLY A 199 -5.01 -9.26 19.81
N HIS A 200 -5.92 -10.01 19.19
CA HIS A 200 -5.99 -11.47 19.25
C HIS A 200 -5.08 -12.10 18.17
N TYR A 201 -3.77 -11.85 18.22
CA TYR A 201 -2.83 -12.17 17.14
C TYR A 201 -2.75 -13.66 16.79
N LYS A 202 -2.76 -14.56 17.79
CA LYS A 202 -2.80 -16.01 17.51
C LYS A 202 -4.06 -16.42 16.76
N LYS A 203 -5.19 -15.81 17.08
CA LYS A 203 -6.47 -16.05 16.41
C LYS A 203 -6.49 -15.42 15.02
N ALA A 204 -5.92 -14.23 14.85
CA ALA A 204 -5.71 -13.63 13.53
C ALA A 204 -4.92 -14.58 12.62
N LEU A 205 -3.80 -15.10 13.10
CA LEU A 205 -2.98 -16.06 12.36
C LEU A 205 -3.75 -17.33 11.98
N SER A 206 -4.57 -17.88 12.90
CA SER A 206 -5.29 -19.13 12.66
C SER A 206 -6.29 -19.07 11.50
N HIS A 207 -6.77 -17.88 11.12
CA HIS A 207 -7.65 -17.71 9.97
C HIS A 207 -6.93 -17.85 8.63
N ILE A 208 -5.61 -17.65 8.58
CA ILE A 208 -4.84 -17.56 7.33
C ILE A 208 -3.60 -18.48 7.26
N ASN A 209 -3.19 -19.12 8.36
CA ASN A 209 -1.95 -19.89 8.43
C ASN A 209 -1.91 -21.15 7.55
N HIS A 210 -3.06 -21.63 7.08
CA HIS A 210 -3.18 -22.76 6.17
C HIS A 210 -2.96 -22.38 4.69
N ILE A 211 -2.91 -21.07 4.38
CA ILE A 211 -2.74 -20.56 3.03
C ILE A 211 -1.24 -20.34 2.79
N LYS A 212 -0.71 -20.83 1.68
CA LYS A 212 0.67 -20.57 1.28
C LYS A 212 0.84 -19.08 0.96
N LEU A 213 1.94 -18.46 1.40
CA LEU A 213 2.21 -17.03 1.14
C LEU A 213 2.19 -16.67 -0.35
N SER A 214 2.68 -17.58 -1.22
CA SER A 214 2.62 -17.39 -2.68
C SER A 214 1.20 -17.30 -3.25
N ASN A 215 0.21 -17.77 -2.51
CA ASN A 215 -1.21 -17.77 -2.90
C ASN A 215 -1.98 -16.63 -2.18
N MET A 216 -1.29 -15.79 -1.43
CA MET A 216 -1.88 -14.64 -0.76
C MET A 216 -1.67 -13.37 -1.59
N PRO A 217 -2.69 -12.53 -1.76
CA PRO A 217 -2.49 -11.16 -2.22
C PRO A 217 -1.53 -10.40 -1.30
N VAL A 218 -0.81 -9.40 -1.84
CA VAL A 218 0.17 -8.61 -1.07
C VAL A 218 -0.43 -8.05 0.22
N SER A 219 -1.67 -7.55 0.19
CA SER A 219 -2.35 -7.05 1.39
C SER A 219 -2.49 -8.09 2.50
N LEU A 220 -2.73 -9.35 2.15
CA LEU A 220 -2.83 -10.45 3.11
C LEU A 220 -1.45 -10.91 3.61
N VAL A 221 -0.42 -10.88 2.75
CA VAL A 221 0.98 -11.13 3.16
C VAL A 221 1.45 -10.05 4.13
N VAL A 222 1.08 -8.79 3.89
CA VAL A 222 1.34 -7.66 4.80
C VAL A 222 0.69 -7.88 6.16
N LEU A 223 -0.60 -8.26 6.19
CA LEU A 223 -1.30 -8.59 7.45
C LEU A 223 -0.64 -9.78 8.17
N TRP A 224 -0.27 -10.83 7.43
CA TRP A 224 0.45 -11.96 7.99
C TRP A 224 1.77 -11.53 8.65
N ALA A 225 2.55 -10.69 7.98
CA ALA A 225 3.81 -10.19 8.52
C ALA A 225 3.58 -9.29 9.75
N ASP A 226 2.57 -8.42 9.73
CA ASP A 226 2.20 -7.60 10.89
C ASP A 226 1.78 -8.46 12.09
N ILE A 227 1.05 -9.57 11.85
CA ILE A 227 0.70 -10.55 12.90
C ILE A 227 1.97 -11.22 13.45
N GLN A 228 2.89 -11.65 12.58
CA GLN A 228 4.15 -12.29 13.01
C GLN A 228 5.01 -11.34 13.83
N LEU A 229 5.09 -10.05 13.47
CA LEU A 229 5.78 -9.03 14.27
C LEU A 229 5.17 -8.93 15.67
N ARG A 230 3.85 -8.91 15.78
CA ARG A 230 3.15 -8.88 17.09
C ARG A 230 3.32 -10.15 17.92
N LEU A 231 3.66 -11.25 17.28
CA LEU A 231 3.97 -12.53 17.92
C LEU A 231 5.47 -12.71 18.21
N ASN A 232 6.31 -11.70 17.93
CA ASN A 232 7.77 -11.70 18.05
C ASN A 232 8.46 -12.79 17.20
N ASN A 233 7.91 -13.09 16.03
CA ASN A 233 8.41 -14.10 15.09
C ASN A 233 9.21 -13.47 13.94
N SER A 234 10.09 -12.48 14.23
CA SER A 234 10.84 -11.72 13.24
C SER A 234 11.73 -12.61 12.35
N GLU A 235 12.33 -13.67 12.89
CA GLU A 235 13.11 -14.65 12.12
C GLU A 235 12.24 -15.36 11.06
N HIS A 236 11.01 -15.73 11.43
CA HIS A 236 10.08 -16.37 10.51
C HIS A 236 9.69 -15.44 9.34
N ILE A 237 9.56 -14.13 9.59
CA ILE A 237 9.32 -13.14 8.54
C ILE A 237 10.48 -13.11 7.56
N ILE A 238 11.73 -12.97 8.06
CA ILE A 238 12.92 -12.94 7.21
C ILE A 238 13.00 -14.19 6.34
N ASN A 239 12.89 -15.37 6.95
CA ASN A 239 13.00 -16.64 6.23
C ASN A 239 11.91 -16.84 5.18
N SER A 240 10.69 -16.41 5.47
CA SER A 240 9.54 -16.61 4.59
C SER A 240 9.45 -15.56 3.47
N LEU A 241 9.62 -14.27 3.79
CA LEU A 241 9.49 -13.21 2.79
C LEU A 241 10.72 -13.10 1.90
N SER A 242 11.93 -13.40 2.40
CA SER A 242 13.12 -13.37 1.55
C SER A 242 13.08 -14.38 0.40
N THR A 243 12.31 -15.46 0.53
CA THR A 243 12.11 -16.45 -0.55
C THR A 243 11.13 -15.98 -1.62
N LEU A 244 10.28 -14.99 -1.32
CA LEU A 244 9.39 -14.36 -2.30
C LEU A 244 10.13 -13.29 -3.13
N VAL A 245 11.32 -12.90 -2.68
CA VAL A 245 12.15 -11.88 -3.32
C VAL A 245 13.20 -12.59 -4.15
N ASP A 246 12.97 -12.71 -5.45
CA ASP A 246 14.05 -13.02 -6.38
C ASP A 246 14.95 -11.78 -6.52
N ASP A 247 16.27 -11.94 -6.67
CA ASP A 247 17.28 -10.85 -6.68
C ASP A 247 16.99 -9.76 -7.73
N ASN A 248 16.07 -10.01 -8.65
CA ASN A 248 15.66 -9.11 -9.73
C ASN A 248 14.23 -8.58 -9.62
N THR A 249 13.49 -8.87 -8.54
CA THR A 249 12.10 -8.43 -8.41
C THR A 249 11.99 -7.18 -7.56
N ASN A 250 11.20 -6.22 -8.03
CA ASN A 250 10.76 -5.09 -7.23
C ASN A 250 9.81 -5.58 -6.15
N LEU A 251 10.33 -5.75 -4.94
CA LEU A 251 9.51 -6.01 -3.77
C LEU A 251 8.68 -4.77 -3.46
N GLU A 252 7.41 -4.96 -3.19
CA GLU A 252 6.51 -3.89 -2.77
C GLU A 252 7.01 -3.24 -1.47
N ASP A 253 6.94 -1.90 -1.39
CA ASP A 253 7.42 -1.13 -0.25
C ASP A 253 6.85 -1.64 1.08
N ALA A 254 5.57 -2.04 1.08
CA ALA A 254 4.91 -2.59 2.25
C ALA A 254 5.57 -3.88 2.77
N LEU A 255 6.01 -4.79 1.90
CA LEU A 255 6.71 -6.02 2.29
C LEU A 255 8.15 -5.74 2.70
N LEU A 256 8.85 -4.86 1.96
CA LEU A 256 10.20 -4.43 2.28
C LEU A 256 10.27 -3.80 3.68
N LEU A 257 9.27 -2.98 4.02
CA LEU A 257 9.17 -2.39 5.36
C LEU A 257 9.09 -3.46 6.47
N ARG A 258 8.30 -4.54 6.26
CA ARG A 258 8.16 -5.62 7.26
C ARG A 258 9.46 -6.41 7.41
N LEU A 259 10.17 -6.66 6.32
CA LEU A 259 11.53 -7.24 6.36
C LEU A 259 12.49 -6.33 7.14
N ALA A 260 12.47 -5.03 6.89
CA ALA A 260 13.33 -4.08 7.57
C ALA A 260 13.03 -3.98 9.09
N ILE A 261 11.74 -4.03 9.47
CA ILE A 261 11.34 -4.05 10.89
C ILE A 261 11.83 -5.35 11.54
N ALA A 262 11.58 -6.51 10.91
CA ALA A 262 12.01 -7.81 11.43
C ALA A 262 13.55 -7.89 11.57
N GLU A 263 14.30 -7.38 10.60
CA GLU A 263 15.77 -7.32 10.67
C GLU A 263 16.25 -6.44 11.82
N LYS A 264 15.60 -5.30 12.07
CA LYS A 264 15.92 -4.43 13.20
C LYS A 264 15.64 -5.11 14.54
N ASP A 265 14.51 -5.83 14.67
CA ASP A 265 14.15 -6.55 15.90
C ASP A 265 15.17 -7.64 16.23
N LEU A 266 15.68 -8.34 15.24
CA LEU A 266 16.70 -9.38 15.39
C LEU A 266 18.10 -8.83 15.69
N LYS A 267 18.31 -7.53 15.53
CA LYS A 267 19.63 -6.86 15.71
C LYS A 267 20.72 -7.52 14.86
N THR A 268 20.38 -8.01 13.69
CA THR A 268 21.34 -8.67 12.77
C THR A 268 22.32 -7.67 12.18
N HIS A 269 23.59 -8.08 11.98
CA HIS A 269 24.67 -7.19 11.54
C HIS A 269 24.55 -6.74 10.07
N GLY A 270 23.75 -7.40 9.23
CA GLY A 270 23.68 -7.15 7.78
C GLY A 270 23.01 -5.83 7.40
N GLN A 271 21.94 -5.46 8.06
CA GLN A 271 21.11 -4.29 7.75
C GLN A 271 20.71 -4.17 6.27
N LYS A 272 20.60 -5.29 5.55
CA LYS A 272 20.26 -5.33 4.12
C LYS A 272 18.92 -4.66 3.86
N TRP A 273 17.89 -5.12 4.55
CA TRP A 273 16.51 -4.68 4.34
C TRP A 273 16.28 -3.26 4.85
N GLN A 274 16.92 -2.88 5.95
CA GLN A 274 16.85 -1.51 6.48
C GLN A 274 17.50 -0.51 5.51
N LYS A 275 18.64 -0.84 4.89
CA LYS A 275 19.28 0.01 3.87
C LYS A 275 18.41 0.15 2.63
N MET A 276 17.90 -0.97 2.10
CA MET A 276 17.02 -0.94 0.93
C MET A 276 15.76 -0.10 1.20
N MET A 277 15.16 -0.23 2.41
CA MET A 277 13.99 0.57 2.76
C MET A 277 14.33 2.05 2.90
N ALA A 278 15.49 2.40 3.47
CA ALA A 278 15.95 3.79 3.58
C ALA A 278 16.15 4.45 2.21
N GLU A 279 16.73 3.73 1.25
CA GLU A 279 16.88 4.20 -0.13
C GLU A 279 15.52 4.43 -0.79
N ARG A 280 14.57 3.50 -0.57
CA ARG A 280 13.21 3.62 -1.10
C ARG A 280 12.48 4.82 -0.50
N VAL A 281 12.56 5.02 0.82
CA VAL A 281 11.99 6.17 1.53
C VAL A 281 12.57 7.48 0.99
N SER A 282 13.89 7.57 0.84
CA SER A 282 14.56 8.76 0.29
C SER A 282 14.04 9.09 -1.11
N LEU A 283 13.87 8.08 -1.98
CA LEU A 283 13.33 8.27 -3.31
C LEU A 283 11.88 8.76 -3.30
N ARG A 284 11.03 8.19 -2.41
CA ARG A 284 9.63 8.61 -2.25
C ARG A 284 9.54 10.05 -1.73
N GLU A 285 10.39 10.44 -0.78
CA GLU A 285 10.44 11.82 -0.28
C GLU A 285 10.86 12.81 -1.36
N ILE A 286 11.91 12.50 -2.14
CA ILE A 286 12.36 13.36 -3.26
C ILE A 286 11.23 13.56 -4.28
N ARG A 287 10.45 12.53 -4.56
CA ARG A 287 9.32 12.57 -5.49
C ARG A 287 8.05 13.16 -4.89
N GLN A 288 8.05 13.48 -3.59
CA GLN A 288 6.85 13.88 -2.85
C GLN A 288 5.68 12.88 -3.02
N ASP A 289 6.01 11.60 -2.99
CA ASP A 289 5.06 10.51 -3.24
C ASP A 289 4.14 10.31 -2.04
N THR A 290 2.93 10.84 -2.14
CA THR A 290 1.91 10.76 -1.08
C THR A 290 1.18 9.41 -1.04
N PHE A 291 1.30 8.58 -2.08
CA PHE A 291 0.59 7.29 -2.15
C PHE A 291 1.15 6.25 -1.17
N HIS A 292 2.42 6.39 -0.80
CA HIS A 292 3.10 5.51 0.16
C HIS A 292 3.19 6.10 1.57
N ALA A 293 2.38 7.12 1.87
CA ALA A 293 2.45 7.87 3.13
C ALA A 293 2.33 6.98 4.39
N SER A 294 1.51 5.92 4.35
CA SER A 294 1.41 4.94 5.44
C SER A 294 2.74 4.24 5.74
N ASP A 295 3.45 3.79 4.70
CA ASP A 295 4.71 3.07 4.87
C ASP A 295 5.84 4.03 5.30
N LEU A 296 5.84 5.27 4.81
CA LEU A 296 6.79 6.30 5.25
C LEU A 296 6.57 6.65 6.73
N ALA A 297 5.32 6.82 7.17
CA ALA A 297 5.01 7.06 8.59
C ALA A 297 5.50 5.91 9.47
N LYS A 298 5.21 4.66 9.08
CA LYS A 298 5.66 3.45 9.79
C LYS A 298 7.18 3.32 9.80
N TYR A 299 7.87 3.70 8.73
CA TYR A 299 9.33 3.73 8.67
C TYR A 299 9.91 4.67 9.75
N TYR A 300 9.37 5.89 9.85
CA TYR A 300 9.83 6.88 10.83
C TYR A 300 9.38 6.56 12.27
N ILE A 301 8.41 5.69 12.46
CA ILE A 301 8.06 5.15 13.79
C ILE A 301 9.01 4.00 14.15
N ASN A 302 9.25 3.06 13.25
CA ASN A 302 9.84 1.76 13.60
C ASN A 302 11.33 1.62 13.24
N ILE A 303 11.80 2.20 12.12
CA ILE A 303 13.17 1.96 11.61
C ILE A 303 14.10 3.12 11.96
N GLN A 304 13.77 4.31 11.52
CA GLN A 304 14.53 5.53 11.78
C GLN A 304 13.66 6.53 12.54
N PRO A 305 13.60 6.44 13.88
CA PRO A 305 12.71 7.25 14.68
C PRO A 305 12.84 8.74 14.41
N ASN A 306 11.77 9.35 13.90
CA ASN A 306 11.68 10.79 13.67
C ASN A 306 10.21 11.24 13.87
N PRO A 307 9.88 11.82 15.05
CA PRO A 307 8.50 12.17 15.39
C PRO A 307 7.82 13.14 14.41
N ASP A 308 8.57 14.14 13.93
CA ASP A 308 8.02 15.14 13.02
C ASP A 308 7.68 14.54 11.66
N LYS A 309 8.58 13.74 11.08
CA LYS A 309 8.33 13.05 9.82
C LYS A 309 7.26 11.97 9.96
N ALA A 310 7.24 11.22 11.05
CA ALA A 310 6.20 10.24 11.34
C ALA A 310 4.81 10.91 11.35
N LEU A 311 4.66 12.02 12.06
CA LEU A 311 3.40 12.75 12.12
C LEU A 311 3.02 13.40 10.78
N TYR A 312 3.99 13.96 10.07
CA TYR A 312 3.77 14.53 8.73
C TYR A 312 3.17 13.49 7.78
N TRP A 313 3.80 12.32 7.63
CA TRP A 313 3.34 11.28 6.74
C TRP A 313 2.04 10.60 7.22
N ALA A 314 1.86 10.44 8.54
CA ALA A 314 0.62 9.91 9.09
C ALA A 314 -0.57 10.85 8.83
N ASN A 315 -0.38 12.17 8.86
CA ASN A 315 -1.42 13.13 8.48
C ASN A 315 -1.77 13.05 6.99
N ILE A 316 -0.76 12.93 6.11
CA ILE A 316 -0.99 12.75 4.66
C ILE A 316 -1.80 11.47 4.43
N ASN A 317 -1.41 10.36 5.05
CA ASN A 317 -2.17 9.11 4.96
C ASN A 317 -3.61 9.30 5.43
N TRP A 318 -3.80 9.97 6.58
CA TRP A 318 -5.13 10.20 7.14
C TRP A 318 -6.04 11.08 6.26
N GLN A 319 -5.49 11.90 5.39
CA GLN A 319 -6.29 12.66 4.42
C GLN A 319 -6.90 11.75 3.35
N GLN A 320 -6.23 10.67 2.99
CA GLN A 320 -6.60 9.77 1.89
C GLN A 320 -7.32 8.51 2.37
N ALA A 321 -6.92 7.95 3.52
CA ALA A 321 -7.44 6.71 4.09
C ALA A 321 -7.94 6.93 5.52
N LYS A 322 -9.15 6.45 5.80
CA LYS A 322 -9.91 6.71 7.04
C LYS A 322 -10.31 5.42 7.78
N MET A 323 -9.63 4.32 7.50
CA MET A 323 -9.91 3.07 8.21
C MET A 323 -9.32 3.09 9.63
N SER A 324 -9.74 2.15 10.46
CA SER A 324 -9.32 2.07 11.86
C SER A 324 -7.80 1.93 12.04
N MET A 325 -7.12 1.23 11.12
CA MET A 325 -5.66 1.09 11.15
C MET A 325 -4.95 2.40 10.80
N ASP A 326 -5.52 3.22 9.90
CA ASP A 326 -4.99 4.55 9.56
C ASP A 326 -5.14 5.51 10.74
N GLN A 327 -6.26 5.43 11.45
CA GLN A 327 -6.47 6.19 12.67
C GLN A 327 -5.45 5.80 13.76
N GLN A 328 -5.17 4.49 13.90
CA GLN A 328 -4.17 4.02 14.86
C GLN A 328 -2.77 4.53 14.50
N LEU A 329 -2.39 4.47 13.22
CA LEU A 329 -1.11 5.01 12.75
C LEU A 329 -0.94 6.50 13.09
N LEU A 330 -2.00 7.30 12.90
CA LEU A 330 -1.97 8.72 13.28
C LEU A 330 -1.81 8.90 14.79
N LYS A 331 -2.53 8.10 15.61
CA LYS A 331 -2.39 8.13 17.07
C LYS A 331 -0.98 7.74 17.52
N ASP A 332 -0.38 6.74 16.92
CA ASP A 332 0.98 6.28 17.22
C ASP A 332 2.00 7.39 16.91
N ALA A 333 1.90 8.03 15.75
CA ALA A 333 2.76 9.16 15.39
C ALA A 333 2.58 10.36 16.35
N GLN A 334 1.36 10.67 16.77
CA GLN A 334 1.09 11.70 17.77
C GLN A 334 1.64 11.34 19.16
N ALA A 335 1.57 10.08 19.57
CA ALA A 335 2.11 9.61 20.83
C ALA A 335 3.65 9.70 20.83
N MET A 336 4.29 9.34 19.72
CA MET A 336 5.73 9.47 19.53
C MET A 336 6.20 10.93 19.66
N LEU A 337 5.48 11.88 19.04
CA LEU A 337 5.80 13.31 19.16
C LEU A 337 5.70 13.82 20.62
N ARG A 338 4.80 13.23 21.42
CA ARG A 338 4.65 13.58 22.84
C ARG A 338 5.63 12.84 23.77
N GLY A 339 6.57 12.05 23.23
CA GLY A 339 7.50 11.24 24.01
C GLY A 339 6.83 10.11 24.81
N LYS A 340 5.69 9.58 24.30
CA LYS A 340 4.91 8.52 24.95
C LYS A 340 5.02 7.16 24.26
N LEU A 341 5.87 7.06 23.24
CA LEU A 341 6.22 5.84 22.52
C LEU A 341 7.68 5.50 22.71
#